data_3380eb22ab0461e469dc1dbcdfe763c8
#
_entry.id   3380eb22ab0461e469dc1dbcdfe763c8
#
_cell.length_a   1.000
_cell.length_b   1.000
_cell.length_c   1.000
_cell.angle_alpha   90.00
_cell.angle_beta   90.00
_cell.angle_gamma   90.00
#
_symmetry.space_group_name_H-M   'P 1'
#
loop_
_entity.id
_entity.type
_entity.pdbx_description
1 polymer ?
#
loop_
_entity_poly.entity_id
_entity_poly.type
_entity_poly.pdbx_seq_one_letter_code
_entity_poly.pdbx_strand_id
1 'polypeptide(L)'
;MKDLIIKFSNDEDTLRAILDLQKINLRSNVDPIEWDTQGFVYVQHTFGSLKQICDTEPPVVAWDGLNLAGYALCMNKVHSMKVPELLPFFITLEQLKYQGKALNEYSYLVCGQICVAKAYRGFNLMKSLYETMSTLKSTYQFCITEVSSQNVRSLNAHYKAGFQPLHEFYEESGELWHILLWDWNKTV
;
A
#
# COMPACT_ATOMS: atom_id res chain seq x y z
N MET A 1 16.17 7.67 -18.27
CA MET A 1 15.41 7.28 -17.07
C MET A 1 15.93 8.14 -15.94
N LYS A 2 15.07 8.66 -15.07
CA LYS A 2 15.54 9.37 -13.87
C LYS A 2 16.19 8.34 -12.95
N ASP A 3 17.35 8.66 -12.37
CA ASP A 3 18.03 7.78 -11.43
C ASP A 3 17.32 7.86 -10.06
N LEU A 4 16.23 7.10 -9.93
CA LEU A 4 15.47 7.04 -8.69
C LEU A 4 16.24 6.22 -7.64
N ILE A 5 16.38 6.77 -6.45
CA ILE A 5 16.89 6.04 -5.28
C ILE A 5 15.69 5.45 -4.55
N ILE A 6 15.59 4.10 -4.56
CA ILE A 6 14.53 3.37 -3.85
C ILE A 6 15.14 2.69 -2.63
N LYS A 7 14.58 2.98 -1.45
CA LYS A 7 15.11 2.49 -0.17
C LYS A 7 14.04 2.43 0.91
N PHE A 8 14.31 1.72 1.99
CA PHE A 8 13.57 1.89 3.24
C PHE A 8 14.05 3.15 3.96
N SER A 9 13.13 3.98 4.47
CA SER A 9 13.48 5.16 5.26
C SER A 9 12.29 5.62 6.09
N ASN A 10 12.55 5.93 7.38
CA ASN A 10 11.56 6.44 8.33
C ASN A 10 12.05 7.71 9.07
N ASP A 11 13.05 8.39 8.51
CA ASP A 11 13.49 9.69 9.03
C ASP A 11 12.36 10.74 8.92
N GLU A 12 12.45 11.79 9.73
CA GLU A 12 11.40 12.79 9.85
C GLU A 12 11.10 13.51 8.54
N ASP A 13 12.12 13.83 7.76
CA ASP A 13 11.95 14.50 6.46
C ASP A 13 11.21 13.59 5.48
N THR A 14 11.53 12.29 5.48
CA THR A 14 10.82 11.29 4.70
C THR A 14 9.35 11.20 5.10
N LEU A 15 9.03 11.15 6.39
CA LEU A 15 7.65 11.07 6.86
C LEU A 15 6.85 12.33 6.50
N ARG A 16 7.45 13.51 6.59
CA ARG A 16 6.82 14.78 6.16
C ARG A 16 6.55 14.78 4.66
N ALA A 17 7.52 14.36 3.84
CA ALA A 17 7.34 14.26 2.39
C ALA A 17 6.23 13.25 2.01
N ILE A 18 6.10 12.13 2.74
CA ILE A 18 5.00 11.18 2.56
C ILE A 18 3.66 11.88 2.81
N LEU A 19 3.51 12.63 3.91
CA LEU A 19 2.27 13.35 4.23
C LEU A 19 1.91 14.39 3.19
N ASP A 20 2.90 15.12 2.65
CA ASP A 20 2.69 16.10 1.58
C ASP A 20 2.20 15.42 0.30
N LEU A 21 2.84 14.33 -0.11
CA LEU A 21 2.42 13.57 -1.29
C LEU A 21 1.04 12.91 -1.09
N GLN A 22 0.76 12.38 0.11
CA GLN A 22 -0.53 11.83 0.49
C GLN A 22 -1.63 12.88 0.34
N LYS A 23 -1.44 14.08 0.92
CA LYS A 23 -2.43 15.16 0.90
C LYS A 23 -2.85 15.53 -0.53
N ILE A 24 -1.91 15.58 -1.47
CA ILE A 24 -2.19 15.90 -2.87
C ILE A 24 -3.04 14.79 -3.53
N ASN A 25 -2.86 13.55 -3.10
CA ASN A 25 -3.48 12.37 -3.73
C ASN A 25 -4.65 11.78 -2.93
N LEU A 26 -5.10 12.44 -1.85
CA LEU A 26 -6.32 12.03 -1.16
C LEU A 26 -7.53 12.06 -2.09
N ARG A 27 -8.41 11.08 -1.98
CA ARG A 27 -9.66 10.99 -2.77
C ARG A 27 -10.44 12.31 -2.76
N SER A 28 -10.51 12.97 -1.62
CA SER A 28 -11.18 14.26 -1.45
C SER A 28 -10.54 15.41 -2.24
N ASN A 29 -9.28 15.27 -2.63
CA ASN A 29 -8.47 16.31 -3.29
C ASN A 29 -8.22 16.00 -4.78
N VAL A 30 -8.62 14.81 -5.24
CA VAL A 30 -8.54 14.41 -6.66
C VAL A 30 -9.92 14.60 -7.28
N ASP A 31 -9.98 15.27 -8.45
CA ASP A 31 -11.23 15.43 -9.19
C ASP A 31 -11.83 14.04 -9.50
N PRO A 32 -13.14 13.82 -9.21
CA PRO A 32 -13.80 12.56 -9.52
C PRO A 32 -13.66 12.10 -10.97
N ILE A 33 -13.58 13.02 -11.93
CA ILE A 33 -13.34 12.73 -13.36
C ILE A 33 -11.98 12.06 -13.57
N GLU A 34 -11.00 12.32 -12.69
CA GLU A 34 -9.65 11.76 -12.79
C GLU A 34 -9.47 10.43 -12.04
N TRP A 35 -10.44 9.95 -11.25
CA TRP A 35 -10.27 8.76 -10.41
C TRP A 35 -9.85 7.53 -11.20
N ASP A 36 -10.50 7.26 -12.33
CA ASP A 36 -10.18 6.09 -13.17
C ASP A 36 -8.80 6.17 -13.82
N THR A 37 -8.33 7.40 -14.07
CA THR A 37 -7.07 7.63 -14.81
C THR A 37 -5.90 7.95 -13.90
N GLN A 38 -6.13 8.55 -12.74
CA GLN A 38 -5.07 8.98 -11.84
C GLN A 38 -4.92 8.10 -10.60
N GLY A 39 -6.01 7.50 -10.11
CA GLY A 39 -6.04 6.82 -8.82
C GLY A 39 -5.88 7.80 -7.66
N PHE A 40 -6.13 7.32 -6.45
CA PHE A 40 -6.13 8.12 -5.24
C PHE A 40 -5.80 7.26 -4.02
N VAL A 41 -5.60 7.91 -2.86
CA VAL A 41 -5.47 7.26 -1.56
C VAL A 41 -6.62 7.65 -0.64
N TYR A 42 -7.03 6.76 0.26
CA TYR A 42 -8.17 6.97 1.16
C TYR A 42 -7.75 7.53 2.51
N VAL A 43 -6.80 6.87 3.16
CA VAL A 43 -6.42 7.16 4.54
C VAL A 43 -5.57 8.42 4.60
N GLN A 44 -5.95 9.35 5.47
CA GLN A 44 -5.16 10.53 5.81
C GLN A 44 -4.46 10.32 7.14
N HIS A 45 -3.18 9.97 7.10
CA HIS A 45 -2.39 9.84 8.31
C HIS A 45 -2.03 11.21 8.91
N THR A 46 -1.94 11.25 10.24
CA THR A 46 -1.24 12.31 10.96
C THR A 46 0.25 11.96 11.05
N PHE A 47 1.10 12.94 11.35
CA PHE A 47 2.53 12.65 11.59
C PHE A 47 2.72 11.62 12.71
N GLY A 48 1.96 11.73 13.79
CA GLY A 48 2.05 10.81 14.92
C GLY A 48 1.66 9.38 14.57
N SER A 49 0.53 9.19 13.86
CA SER A 49 0.10 7.85 13.43
C SER A 49 1.04 7.24 12.40
N LEU A 50 1.49 8.04 11.43
CA LEU A 50 2.46 7.59 10.42
C LEU A 50 3.79 7.18 11.07
N LYS A 51 4.31 7.99 11.99
CA LYS A 51 5.54 7.67 12.71
C LYS A 51 5.44 6.36 13.49
N GLN A 52 4.33 6.14 14.21
CA GLN A 52 4.13 4.90 14.96
C GLN A 52 4.11 3.66 14.07
N ILE A 53 3.55 3.74 12.87
CA ILE A 53 3.56 2.66 11.88
C ILE A 53 4.99 2.43 11.40
N CYS A 54 5.66 3.49 10.97
CA CYS A 54 6.96 3.43 10.32
C CYS A 54 8.13 3.15 11.28
N ASP A 55 7.96 3.35 12.58
CA ASP A 55 8.95 2.95 13.59
C ASP A 55 9.04 1.42 13.73
N THR A 56 7.98 0.69 13.38
CA THR A 56 7.96 -0.78 13.42
C THR A 56 8.42 -1.38 12.09
N GLU A 57 7.86 -0.88 10.99
CA GLU A 57 8.19 -1.31 9.62
C GLU A 57 8.44 -0.07 8.77
N PRO A 58 9.71 0.26 8.47
CA PRO A 58 10.03 1.41 7.64
C PRO A 58 9.34 1.34 6.27
N PRO A 59 8.77 2.44 5.77
CA PRO A 59 8.19 2.48 4.44
C PRO A 59 9.27 2.35 3.36
N VAL A 60 8.90 1.82 2.21
CA VAL A 60 9.70 1.93 1.00
C VAL A 60 9.40 3.27 0.35
N VAL A 61 10.43 4.02 0.02
CA VAL A 61 10.33 5.34 -0.63
C VAL A 61 11.22 5.43 -1.86
N ALA A 62 10.78 6.21 -2.84
CA ALA A 62 11.53 6.49 -4.06
C ALA A 62 11.80 7.99 -4.15
N TRP A 63 13.07 8.38 -4.27
CA TRP A 63 13.51 9.76 -4.37
C TRP A 63 14.12 10.07 -5.73
N ASP A 64 13.77 11.25 -6.28
CA ASP A 64 14.43 11.91 -7.42
C ASP A 64 15.09 13.19 -6.90
N GLY A 65 16.34 13.10 -6.49
CA GLY A 65 17.00 14.18 -5.77
C GLY A 65 16.28 14.49 -4.46
N LEU A 66 15.70 15.68 -4.35
CA LEU A 66 14.92 16.13 -3.18
C LEU A 66 13.40 15.87 -3.30
N ASN A 67 12.94 15.32 -4.43
CA ASN A 67 11.53 15.09 -4.67
C ASN A 67 11.13 13.66 -4.34
N LEU A 68 10.13 13.47 -3.48
CA LEU A 68 9.54 12.16 -3.25
C LEU A 68 8.71 11.75 -4.47
N ALA A 69 9.18 10.74 -5.20
CA ALA A 69 8.51 10.21 -6.39
C ALA A 69 7.39 9.22 -6.04
N GLY A 70 7.49 8.54 -4.89
CA GLY A 70 6.48 7.62 -4.42
C GLY A 70 6.87 6.94 -3.12
N TYR A 71 5.90 6.29 -2.48
CA TYR A 71 6.10 5.51 -1.25
C TYR A 71 5.16 4.31 -1.19
N ALA A 72 5.52 3.32 -0.37
CA ALA A 72 4.67 2.20 0.04
C ALA A 72 4.81 2.00 1.55
N LEU A 73 3.72 2.11 2.30
CA LEU A 73 3.70 1.93 3.75
C LEU A 73 3.68 0.45 4.10
N CYS A 74 4.69 0.02 4.83
CA CYS A 74 4.78 -1.32 5.39
C CYS A 74 4.07 -1.36 6.75
N MET A 75 3.15 -2.29 6.92
CA MET A 75 2.41 -2.46 8.17
C MET A 75 2.35 -3.94 8.54
N ASN A 76 2.56 -4.24 9.81
CA ASN A 76 2.21 -5.56 10.33
C ASN A 76 0.88 -5.49 11.11
N LYS A 77 0.31 -6.65 11.42
CA LYS A 77 -1.00 -6.75 12.07
C LYS A 77 -1.11 -6.05 13.45
N VAL A 78 0.01 -5.77 14.13
CA VAL A 78 -0.03 -5.09 15.43
C VAL A 78 -0.53 -3.64 15.31
N HIS A 79 -0.56 -3.09 14.09
CA HIS A 79 -1.06 -1.75 13.82
C HIS A 79 -2.55 -1.70 13.45
N SER A 80 -3.24 -2.84 13.39
CA SER A 80 -4.66 -2.91 12.99
C SER A 80 -5.57 -1.94 13.75
N MET A 81 -5.31 -1.76 15.06
CA MET A 81 -6.08 -0.84 15.91
C MET A 81 -5.63 0.62 15.85
N LYS A 82 -4.56 0.95 15.12
CA LYS A 82 -3.98 2.30 15.08
C LYS A 82 -4.44 3.13 13.89
N VAL A 83 -5.10 2.50 12.93
CA VAL A 83 -5.66 3.13 11.73
C VAL A 83 -7.11 2.69 11.61
N PRO A 84 -8.06 3.45 12.21
CA PRO A 84 -9.47 3.05 12.27
C PRO A 84 -10.07 2.75 10.91
N GLU A 85 -9.65 3.45 9.86
CA GLU A 85 -10.12 3.27 8.49
C GLU A 85 -9.76 1.88 7.92
N LEU A 86 -8.71 1.24 8.45
CA LEU A 86 -8.30 -0.12 8.03
C LEU A 86 -8.87 -1.22 8.93
N LEU A 87 -9.65 -0.88 9.96
CA LEU A 87 -10.19 -1.87 10.88
C LEU A 87 -11.11 -2.90 10.20
N PRO A 88 -12.05 -2.54 9.30
CA PRO A 88 -12.88 -3.50 8.57
C PRO A 88 -12.02 -4.50 7.75
N PHE A 89 -10.98 -4.01 7.11
CA PHE A 89 -10.03 -4.84 6.37
C PHE A 89 -9.33 -5.86 7.28
N PHE A 90 -8.78 -5.44 8.42
CA PHE A 90 -8.11 -6.36 9.35
C PHE A 90 -9.06 -7.39 9.95
N ILE A 91 -10.30 -7.00 10.29
CA ILE A 91 -11.34 -7.94 10.75
C ILE A 91 -11.65 -8.99 9.67
N THR A 92 -11.73 -8.56 8.42
CA THR A 92 -11.94 -9.48 7.29
C THR A 92 -10.77 -10.46 7.15
N LEU A 93 -9.52 -9.97 7.25
CA LEU A 93 -8.32 -10.83 7.15
C LEU A 93 -8.31 -11.96 8.19
N GLU A 94 -8.81 -11.73 9.40
CA GLU A 94 -8.86 -12.75 10.46
C GLU A 94 -9.75 -13.95 10.11
N GLN A 95 -10.72 -13.76 9.20
CA GLN A 95 -11.66 -14.79 8.77
C GLN A 95 -11.21 -15.54 7.52
N LEU A 96 -10.19 -15.03 6.81
CA LEU A 96 -9.77 -15.58 5.54
C LEU A 96 -8.80 -16.76 5.69
N LYS A 97 -8.80 -17.59 4.64
CA LYS A 97 -7.85 -18.68 4.47
C LYS A 97 -7.08 -18.49 3.16
N TYR A 98 -5.83 -18.92 3.19
CA TYR A 98 -4.98 -19.01 2.02
C TYR A 98 -4.36 -20.40 1.96
N GLN A 99 -4.45 -21.10 0.82
CA GLN A 99 -3.93 -22.47 0.66
C GLN A 99 -4.38 -23.44 1.76
N GLY A 100 -5.63 -23.32 2.22
CA GLY A 100 -6.23 -24.22 3.22
C GLY A 100 -5.92 -23.88 4.68
N LYS A 101 -5.06 -22.93 4.97
CA LYS A 101 -4.72 -22.47 6.32
C LYS A 101 -5.31 -21.07 6.60
N ALA A 102 -5.60 -20.77 7.85
CA ALA A 102 -6.03 -19.43 8.23
C ALA A 102 -4.90 -18.41 7.99
N LEU A 103 -5.25 -17.19 7.55
CA LEU A 103 -4.24 -16.15 7.29
C LEU A 103 -3.40 -15.82 8.52
N ASN A 104 -3.97 -15.90 9.71
CA ASN A 104 -3.25 -15.64 10.96
C ASN A 104 -2.15 -16.68 11.29
N GLU A 105 -2.13 -17.82 10.60
CA GLU A 105 -1.06 -18.83 10.71
C GLU A 105 0.18 -18.49 9.86
N TYR A 106 0.08 -17.44 9.04
CA TYR A 106 1.17 -16.97 8.20
C TYR A 106 1.80 -15.70 8.77
N SER A 107 3.08 -15.50 8.46
CA SER A 107 3.72 -14.21 8.62
C SER A 107 3.52 -13.42 7.33
N TYR A 108 2.76 -12.33 7.39
CA TYR A 108 2.49 -11.48 6.22
C TYR A 108 2.65 -10.00 6.54
N LEU A 109 2.99 -9.25 5.51
CA LEU A 109 3.07 -7.80 5.54
C LEU A 109 1.82 -7.21 4.90
N VAL A 110 1.30 -6.13 5.46
CA VAL A 110 0.25 -5.32 4.83
C VAL A 110 0.90 -4.11 4.18
N CYS A 111 0.57 -3.86 2.92
CA CYS A 111 0.78 -2.55 2.32
C CYS A 111 -0.43 -1.68 2.64
N GLY A 112 -0.33 -0.86 3.70
CA GLY A 112 -1.44 -0.04 4.18
C GLY A 112 -1.76 1.14 3.25
N GLN A 113 -0.79 1.60 2.49
CA GLN A 113 -0.98 2.63 1.46
C GLN A 113 0.20 2.65 0.50
N ILE A 114 -0.08 2.82 -0.79
CA ILE A 114 0.94 3.09 -1.81
C ILE A 114 0.54 4.29 -2.65
N CYS A 115 1.48 5.19 -2.93
CA CYS A 115 1.24 6.36 -3.74
C CYS A 115 2.44 6.68 -4.64
N VAL A 116 2.16 7.04 -5.89
CA VAL A 116 3.16 7.50 -6.86
C VAL A 116 2.77 8.88 -7.32
N ALA A 117 3.68 9.84 -7.20
CA ALA A 117 3.47 11.21 -7.63
C ALA A 117 3.18 11.28 -9.15
N LYS A 118 2.28 12.19 -9.56
CA LYS A 118 1.73 12.26 -10.93
C LYS A 118 2.82 12.27 -12.02
N ALA A 119 3.92 12.96 -11.78
CA ALA A 119 5.05 13.07 -12.72
C ALA A 119 5.85 11.77 -12.93
N TYR A 120 5.65 10.76 -12.06
CA TYR A 120 6.38 9.47 -12.07
C TYR A 120 5.49 8.29 -12.41
N ARG A 121 4.21 8.53 -12.73
CA ARG A 121 3.27 7.48 -13.13
C ARG A 121 3.58 6.99 -14.55
N GLY A 122 3.30 5.71 -14.79
CA GLY A 122 3.57 5.07 -16.09
C GLY A 122 4.97 4.51 -16.26
N PHE A 123 5.89 4.71 -15.31
CA PHE A 123 7.29 4.24 -15.35
C PHE A 123 7.53 2.99 -14.47
N ASN A 124 6.49 2.22 -14.17
CA ASN A 124 6.54 1.02 -13.33
C ASN A 124 7.05 1.24 -11.89
N LEU A 125 7.07 2.50 -11.40
CA LEU A 125 7.60 2.82 -10.08
C LEU A 125 6.89 2.05 -8.95
N MET A 126 5.57 1.87 -9.06
CA MET A 126 4.82 1.07 -8.09
C MET A 126 5.35 -0.35 -7.99
N LYS A 127 5.67 -0.99 -9.12
CA LYS A 127 6.27 -2.32 -9.15
C LYS A 127 7.63 -2.31 -8.45
N SER A 128 8.49 -1.32 -8.73
CA SER A 128 9.81 -1.22 -8.09
C SER A 128 9.73 -0.99 -6.58
N LEU A 129 8.75 -0.23 -6.08
CA LEU A 129 8.48 -0.08 -4.65
C LEU A 129 8.13 -1.44 -4.02
N TYR A 130 7.24 -2.20 -4.65
CA TYR A 130 6.87 -3.54 -4.19
C TYR A 130 8.00 -4.56 -4.30
N GLU A 131 8.82 -4.52 -5.34
CA GLU A 131 10.02 -5.36 -5.47
C GLU A 131 11.00 -5.09 -4.33
N THR A 132 11.20 -3.82 -3.95
CA THR A 132 12.01 -3.47 -2.77
C THR A 132 11.36 -3.98 -1.49
N MET A 133 10.03 -3.84 -1.33
CA MET A 133 9.30 -4.38 -0.18
C MET A 133 9.46 -5.91 -0.08
N SER A 134 9.47 -6.63 -1.20
CA SER A 134 9.62 -8.09 -1.24
C SER A 134 11.00 -8.60 -0.79
N THR A 135 11.99 -7.72 -0.61
CA THR A 135 13.26 -8.10 0.03
C THR A 135 13.07 -8.53 1.49
N LEU A 136 11.92 -8.21 2.10
CA LEU A 136 11.53 -8.68 3.44
C LEU A 136 11.01 -10.14 3.46
N LYS A 137 11.12 -10.89 2.36
CA LYS A 137 10.64 -12.28 2.23
C LYS A 137 11.26 -13.28 3.21
N SER A 138 12.35 -12.94 3.87
CA SER A 138 12.90 -13.74 4.97
C SER A 138 12.06 -13.67 6.25
N THR A 139 11.27 -12.61 6.41
CA THR A 139 10.41 -12.35 7.57
C THR A 139 8.94 -12.60 7.24
N TYR A 140 8.51 -12.22 6.04
CA TYR A 140 7.12 -12.31 5.59
C TYR A 140 7.00 -13.19 4.35
N GLN A 141 5.96 -14.00 4.30
CA GLN A 141 5.73 -14.94 3.19
C GLN A 141 5.05 -14.26 1.99
N PHE A 142 4.24 -13.25 2.26
CA PHE A 142 3.50 -12.50 1.24
C PHE A 142 3.10 -11.10 1.71
N CYS A 143 2.73 -10.27 0.76
CA CYS A 143 2.13 -8.96 1.00
C CYS A 143 0.63 -9.01 0.71
N ILE A 144 -0.17 -8.36 1.56
CA ILE A 144 -1.60 -8.17 1.37
C ILE A 144 -1.88 -6.67 1.30
N THR A 145 -2.85 -6.29 0.50
CA THR A 145 -3.39 -4.93 0.44
C THR A 145 -4.87 -4.96 0.10
N GLU A 146 -5.58 -3.86 0.33
CA GLU A 146 -6.93 -3.68 -0.18
C GLU A 146 -6.99 -2.52 -1.18
N VAL A 147 -7.89 -2.63 -2.14
CA VAL A 147 -8.11 -1.61 -3.16
C VAL A 147 -9.59 -1.47 -3.44
N SER A 148 -10.11 -0.26 -3.40
CA SER A 148 -11.49 0.03 -3.79
C SER A 148 -11.76 -0.30 -5.25
N SER A 149 -12.93 -0.84 -5.55
CA SER A 149 -13.42 -1.07 -6.92
C SER A 149 -13.48 0.21 -7.76
N GLN A 150 -13.63 1.38 -7.11
CA GLN A 150 -13.61 2.69 -7.78
C GLN A 150 -12.20 3.13 -8.18
N ASN A 151 -11.15 2.50 -7.66
CA ASN A 151 -9.75 2.83 -7.97
C ASN A 151 -9.18 1.86 -9.02
N VAL A 152 -9.82 1.82 -10.20
CA VAL A 152 -9.51 0.88 -11.30
C VAL A 152 -8.03 0.95 -11.70
N ARG A 153 -7.45 2.16 -11.70
CA ARG A 153 -6.03 2.33 -11.98
C ARG A 153 -5.15 1.62 -10.98
N SER A 154 -5.46 1.75 -9.69
CA SER A 154 -4.72 1.09 -8.61
C SER A 154 -4.85 -0.43 -8.72
N LEU A 155 -6.07 -0.96 -8.94
CA LEU A 155 -6.30 -2.39 -9.16
C LEU A 155 -5.42 -2.94 -10.28
N ASN A 156 -5.44 -2.30 -11.44
CA ASN A 156 -4.65 -2.71 -12.60
C ASN A 156 -3.13 -2.64 -12.33
N ALA A 157 -2.68 -1.65 -11.55
CA ALA A 157 -1.27 -1.51 -11.20
C ALA A 157 -0.82 -2.61 -10.22
N HIS A 158 -1.68 -3.02 -9.26
CA HIS A 158 -1.40 -4.14 -8.36
C HIS A 158 -1.33 -5.47 -9.11
N TYR A 159 -2.26 -5.76 -10.02
CA TYR A 159 -2.20 -6.97 -10.85
C TYR A 159 -0.90 -7.04 -11.67
N LYS A 160 -0.48 -5.91 -12.27
CA LYS A 160 0.80 -5.82 -12.99
C LYS A 160 2.02 -5.99 -12.08
N ALA A 161 1.91 -5.65 -10.80
CA ALA A 161 2.97 -5.86 -9.83
C ALA A 161 3.09 -7.31 -9.33
N GLY A 162 2.08 -8.17 -9.63
CA GLY A 162 2.07 -9.59 -9.27
C GLY A 162 1.02 -10.00 -8.24
N PHE A 163 0.22 -9.05 -7.77
CA PHE A 163 -0.89 -9.35 -6.86
C PHE A 163 -1.98 -10.17 -7.56
N GLN A 164 -2.61 -11.04 -6.77
CA GLN A 164 -3.75 -11.86 -7.19
C GLN A 164 -4.95 -11.55 -6.27
N PRO A 165 -6.20 -11.65 -6.77
CA PRO A 165 -7.38 -11.53 -5.94
C PRO A 165 -7.38 -12.61 -4.85
N LEU A 166 -7.67 -12.22 -3.61
CA LEU A 166 -7.85 -13.13 -2.49
C LEU A 166 -9.31 -13.16 -2.03
N HIS A 167 -9.94 -11.98 -1.87
CA HIS A 167 -11.29 -11.84 -1.38
C HIS A 167 -11.89 -10.49 -1.79
N GLU A 168 -13.21 -10.38 -1.65
CA GLU A 168 -13.96 -9.14 -1.84
C GLU A 168 -14.92 -8.94 -0.67
N PHE A 169 -15.09 -7.70 -0.23
CA PHE A 169 -16.06 -7.37 0.81
C PHE A 169 -16.68 -6.00 0.56
N TYR A 170 -17.88 -5.81 1.09
CA TYR A 170 -18.55 -4.52 1.08
C TYR A 170 -18.35 -3.83 2.43
N GLU A 171 -17.92 -2.59 2.39
CA GLU A 171 -17.90 -1.71 3.53
C GLU A 171 -19.33 -1.25 3.88
N GLU A 172 -19.59 -0.73 5.09
CA GLU A 172 -20.90 -0.22 5.50
C GLU A 172 -21.44 0.88 4.58
N SER A 173 -20.57 1.65 3.94
CA SER A 173 -20.91 2.63 2.91
C SER A 173 -21.51 2.03 1.63
N GLY A 174 -21.43 0.70 1.46
CA GLY A 174 -21.77 -0.01 0.23
C GLY A 174 -20.66 -0.03 -0.82
N GLU A 175 -19.47 0.47 -0.49
CA GLU A 175 -18.33 0.42 -1.40
C GLU A 175 -17.71 -0.98 -1.41
N LEU A 176 -17.44 -1.50 -2.62
CA LEU A 176 -16.79 -2.80 -2.81
C LEU A 176 -15.26 -2.65 -2.74
N TRP A 177 -14.62 -3.46 -1.91
CA TRP A 177 -13.18 -3.54 -1.75
C TRP A 177 -12.65 -4.90 -2.18
N HIS A 178 -11.51 -4.89 -2.87
CA HIS A 178 -10.77 -6.07 -3.28
C HIS A 178 -9.58 -6.27 -2.36
N ILE A 179 -9.49 -7.41 -1.70
CA ILE A 179 -8.30 -7.84 -0.96
C ILE A 179 -7.41 -8.59 -1.92
N LEU A 180 -6.19 -8.11 -2.07
CA LEU A 180 -5.19 -8.64 -2.99
C LEU A 180 -4.01 -9.20 -2.21
N LEU A 181 -3.43 -10.30 -2.71
CA LEU A 181 -2.27 -10.97 -2.12
C LEU A 181 -1.19 -11.18 -3.16
N TRP A 182 0.06 -10.88 -2.81
CA TRP A 182 1.24 -11.22 -3.59
C TRP A 182 2.14 -12.17 -2.80
N ASP A 183 2.15 -13.44 -3.18
CA ASP A 183 2.96 -14.49 -2.56
C ASP A 183 4.40 -14.42 -3.08
N TRP A 184 5.34 -14.07 -2.22
CA TRP A 184 6.75 -13.89 -2.56
C TRP A 184 7.51 -15.21 -2.75
N ASN A 185 6.91 -16.34 -2.37
CA ASN A 185 7.48 -17.68 -2.55
C ASN A 185 7.02 -18.34 -3.87
N LYS A 186 6.02 -17.76 -4.53
CA LYS A 186 5.60 -18.21 -5.85
C LYS A 186 6.41 -17.49 -6.93
N THR A 187 7.21 -18.23 -7.68
CA THR A 187 7.81 -17.73 -8.93
C THR A 187 6.68 -17.48 -9.93
N VAL A 188 6.60 -16.25 -10.44
CA VAL A 188 5.70 -15.88 -11.54
C VAL A 188 6.25 -16.42 -12.85
#